data_cd73e858963be02560d916458703d3ba
#
_entry.id   cd73e858963be02560d916458703d3ba
#
_cell.length_a   1.000
_cell.length_b   1.000
_cell.length_c   1.000
_cell.angle_alpha   90.00
_cell.angle_beta   90.00
_cell.angle_gamma   90.00
#
_symmetry.space_group_name_H-M   'P 1'
#
loop_
_entity.id
_entity.type
_entity.pdbx_description
1 polymer ?
#
loop_
_entity_poly.entity_id
_entity_poly.type
_entity_poly.pdbx_seq_one_letter_code
_entity_poly.pdbx_strand_id
1 'polypeptide(L)'
;MFFHAHPDDEALLTAGTMAMLAAEGHRVVLVTATAGERGLADMAPGEALGETRLKELYQSAAVLGCARVECLGYGDSGLSPKGGSAEERPDNAFMDADIEEAAKALAAILQEERADLLAIYDPAGGYGHPDHVQVHRVGRRAAEIAGTGIVLEATVNRDPLVRLLRLATRFYRFPPEFDVRTFESAYSPGEAITHRVNVRRYARRKRAAMSAHVSQASGGDSDRTLAVMLKVPGPLYRLVFGTEWYVRRDLPPGARLRHPFERWPE
;
A
#
# COMPACT_ATOMS: atom_id res chain seq x y z
N MET A 1 -3.07 -8.35 9.85
CA MET A 1 -1.80 -7.59 9.68
C MET A 1 -1.77 -6.98 8.29
N PHE A 2 -1.16 -5.80 8.13
CA PHE A 2 -0.95 -5.11 6.86
C PHE A 2 0.53 -4.81 6.71
N PHE A 3 1.13 -5.24 5.61
CA PHE A 3 2.55 -5.06 5.33
C PHE A 3 2.75 -4.20 4.11
N HIS A 4 3.43 -3.07 4.28
CA HIS A 4 3.67 -2.04 3.28
C HIS A 4 5.16 -1.77 3.10
N ALA A 5 5.55 -1.15 2.01
CA ALA A 5 6.94 -0.79 1.75
C ALA A 5 7.36 0.44 2.57
N HIS A 6 6.58 1.52 2.48
CA HIS A 6 6.92 2.82 3.05
C HIS A 6 5.78 3.39 3.89
N PRO A 7 6.08 4.32 4.82
CA PRO A 7 5.06 5.17 5.43
C PRO A 7 4.32 5.98 4.37
N ASP A 8 3.00 5.95 4.36
CA ASP A 8 1.98 6.55 3.49
C ASP A 8 1.25 5.57 2.56
N ASP A 9 1.86 4.45 2.20
CA ASP A 9 1.26 3.43 1.35
C ASP A 9 -0.05 2.86 1.94
N GLU A 10 -0.10 2.68 3.28
CA GLU A 10 -1.29 2.20 3.97
C GLU A 10 -2.46 3.17 3.76
N ALA A 11 -2.19 4.47 3.74
CA ALA A 11 -3.21 5.50 3.60
C ALA A 11 -3.84 5.49 2.20
N LEU A 12 -3.08 5.09 1.18
CA LEU A 12 -3.53 5.01 -0.21
C LEU A 12 -4.41 3.78 -0.46
N LEU A 13 -3.93 2.60 -0.08
CA LEU A 13 -4.49 1.33 -0.56
C LEU A 13 -5.40 0.62 0.45
N THR A 14 -5.10 0.69 1.76
CA THR A 14 -5.69 -0.23 2.75
C THR A 14 -6.30 0.45 3.97
N ALA A 15 -6.15 1.76 4.11
CA ALA A 15 -6.57 2.51 5.31
C ALA A 15 -8.05 2.35 5.65
N GLY A 16 -8.91 2.28 4.66
CA GLY A 16 -10.34 2.09 4.89
C GLY A 16 -10.66 0.71 5.46
N THR A 17 -10.00 -0.32 4.96
CA THR A 17 -10.13 -1.71 5.45
C THR A 17 -9.52 -1.83 6.84
N MET A 18 -8.35 -1.23 7.10
CA MET A 18 -7.75 -1.19 8.44
C MET A 18 -8.69 -0.56 9.47
N ALA A 19 -9.24 0.63 9.14
CA ALA A 19 -10.18 1.33 10.02
C ALA A 19 -11.50 0.56 10.22
N MET A 20 -11.94 -0.18 9.22
CA MET A 20 -13.13 -1.06 9.29
C MET A 20 -12.86 -2.21 10.26
N LEU A 21 -11.79 -2.95 10.05
CA LEU A 21 -11.44 -4.10 10.87
C LEU A 21 -11.19 -3.69 12.34
N ALA A 22 -10.50 -2.56 12.57
CA ALA A 22 -10.32 -2.02 13.93
C ALA A 22 -11.66 -1.66 14.59
N ALA A 23 -12.60 -1.07 13.84
CA ALA A 23 -13.95 -0.73 14.35
C ALA A 23 -14.80 -1.97 14.63
N GLU A 24 -14.53 -3.08 13.98
CA GLU A 24 -15.16 -4.39 14.18
C GLU A 24 -14.53 -5.20 15.34
N GLY A 25 -13.51 -4.63 15.99
CA GLY A 25 -12.84 -5.24 17.16
C GLY A 25 -11.69 -6.16 16.80
N HIS A 26 -11.24 -6.20 15.55
CA HIS A 26 -10.04 -6.93 15.17
C HIS A 26 -8.78 -6.21 15.62
N ARG A 27 -7.76 -6.97 16.02
CA ARG A 27 -6.44 -6.44 16.30
C ARG A 27 -5.70 -6.15 14.98
N VAL A 28 -5.55 -4.88 14.65
CA VAL A 28 -4.89 -4.42 13.42
C VAL A 28 -3.44 -4.07 13.72
N VAL A 29 -2.53 -4.69 12.97
CA VAL A 29 -1.08 -4.45 13.05
C VAL A 29 -0.60 -3.93 11.71
N LEU A 30 0.15 -2.83 11.73
CA LEU A 30 0.77 -2.21 10.56
C LEU A 30 2.28 -2.44 10.61
N VAL A 31 2.83 -2.96 9.51
CA VAL A 31 4.26 -3.17 9.34
C VAL A 31 4.72 -2.46 8.07
N THR A 32 5.83 -1.71 8.14
CA THR A 32 6.51 -1.19 6.97
C THR A 32 7.88 -1.86 6.81
N ALA A 33 8.35 -2.01 5.58
CA ALA A 33 9.68 -2.54 5.33
C ALA A 33 10.76 -1.51 5.63
N THR A 34 10.50 -0.25 5.28
CA THR A 34 11.45 0.87 5.38
C THR A 34 10.86 2.05 6.14
N ALA A 35 11.68 3.01 6.49
CA ALA A 35 11.25 4.30 7.04
C ALA A 35 10.90 5.32 5.93
N GLY A 36 11.12 4.98 4.66
CA GLY A 36 10.84 5.86 3.53
C GLY A 36 11.78 7.07 3.44
N GLU A 37 13.02 6.92 3.83
CA GLU A 37 14.03 7.99 3.95
C GLU A 37 14.46 8.59 2.60
N ARG A 38 13.99 8.01 1.48
CA ARG A 38 14.21 8.50 0.12
C ARG A 38 12.94 9.00 -0.58
N GLY A 39 11.86 9.13 0.17
CA GLY A 39 10.60 9.67 -0.33
C GLY A 39 10.72 11.12 -0.82
N LEU A 40 9.79 11.52 -1.67
CA LEU A 40 9.69 12.90 -2.16
C LEU A 40 9.21 13.82 -1.02
N ALA A 41 10.11 14.59 -0.44
CA ALA A 41 9.81 15.56 0.61
C ALA A 41 10.56 16.88 0.33
N ASP A 42 10.17 17.96 1.02
CA ASP A 42 10.94 19.21 1.01
C ASP A 42 12.21 19.13 1.88
N MET A 43 12.35 18.04 2.61
CA MET A 43 13.54 17.67 3.35
C MET A 43 14.50 16.87 2.46
N ALA A 44 15.79 17.02 2.70
CA ALA A 44 16.78 16.15 2.05
C ALA A 44 16.54 14.67 2.41
N PRO A 45 16.77 13.74 1.46
CA PRO A 45 16.76 12.32 1.76
C PRO A 45 17.72 11.98 2.90
N GLY A 46 17.38 11.00 3.72
CA GLY A 46 18.22 10.50 4.79
C GLY A 46 17.46 10.20 6.09
N GLU A 47 18.22 9.92 7.14
CA GLU A 47 17.70 9.47 8.44
C GLU A 47 16.68 10.44 9.06
N ALA A 48 16.90 11.74 8.99
CA ALA A 48 15.97 12.74 9.54
C ALA A 48 14.60 12.72 8.83
N LEU A 49 14.58 12.47 7.51
CA LEU A 49 13.33 12.28 6.77
C LEU A 49 12.65 10.98 7.20
N GLY A 50 13.40 9.88 7.31
CA GLY A 50 12.88 8.58 7.76
C GLY A 50 12.23 8.68 9.15
N GLU A 51 12.91 9.32 10.11
CA GLU A 51 12.34 9.56 11.45
C GLU A 51 11.05 10.37 11.40
N THR A 52 10.99 11.39 10.56
CA THR A 52 9.79 12.22 10.38
C THR A 52 8.65 11.39 9.83
N ARG A 53 8.89 10.60 8.77
CA ARG A 53 7.89 9.74 8.15
C ARG A 53 7.39 8.64 9.10
N LEU A 54 8.26 8.08 9.93
CA LEU A 54 7.84 7.13 10.97
C LEU A 54 6.90 7.79 12.01
N LYS A 55 7.18 9.02 12.44
CA LYS A 55 6.27 9.77 13.33
C LYS A 55 4.90 9.99 12.68
N GLU A 56 4.89 10.33 11.38
CA GLU A 56 3.66 10.47 10.59
C GLU A 56 2.92 9.14 10.45
N LEU A 57 3.63 8.03 10.25
CA LEU A 57 3.07 6.66 10.22
C LEU A 57 2.38 6.30 11.54
N TYR A 58 3.01 6.60 12.69
CA TYR A 58 2.39 6.37 13.99
C TYR A 58 1.10 7.19 14.17
N GLN A 59 1.06 8.43 13.68
CA GLN A 59 -0.14 9.27 13.71
C GLN A 59 -1.24 8.69 12.80
N SER A 60 -0.90 8.29 11.58
CA SER A 60 -1.79 7.61 10.64
C SER A 60 -2.37 6.34 11.27
N ALA A 61 -1.52 5.48 11.82
CA ALA A 61 -1.91 4.23 12.47
C ALA A 61 -2.87 4.46 13.65
N ALA A 62 -2.63 5.48 14.47
CA ALA A 62 -3.51 5.85 15.58
C ALA A 62 -4.90 6.26 15.07
N VAL A 63 -4.99 7.06 14.01
CA VAL A 63 -6.25 7.44 13.35
C VAL A 63 -7.01 6.22 12.85
N LEU A 64 -6.29 5.23 12.29
CA LEU A 64 -6.87 3.99 11.75
C LEU A 64 -7.29 3.01 12.86
N GLY A 65 -6.78 3.16 14.08
CA GLY A 65 -7.04 2.27 15.20
C GLY A 65 -6.14 1.04 15.21
N CYS A 66 -4.92 1.16 14.67
CA CYS A 66 -3.92 0.10 14.76
C CYS A 66 -3.47 -0.10 16.20
N ALA A 67 -3.32 -1.35 16.60
CA ALA A 67 -2.88 -1.74 17.93
C ALA A 67 -1.35 -1.82 18.05
N ARG A 68 -0.64 -1.95 16.91
CA ARG A 68 0.82 -2.04 16.83
C ARG A 68 1.30 -1.50 15.48
N VAL A 69 2.47 -0.88 15.50
CA VAL A 69 3.21 -0.43 14.30
C VAL A 69 4.63 -0.93 14.41
N GLU A 70 5.15 -1.51 13.35
CA GLU A 70 6.53 -1.99 13.25
C GLU A 70 7.17 -1.51 11.95
N CYS A 71 8.50 -1.32 12.00
CA CYS A 71 9.32 -1.10 10.81
C CYS A 71 10.43 -2.15 10.80
N LEU A 72 10.61 -2.86 9.67
CA LEU A 72 11.64 -3.90 9.58
C LEU A 72 13.05 -3.33 9.48
N GLY A 73 13.21 -2.04 9.18
CA GLY A 73 14.50 -1.34 9.19
C GLY A 73 15.36 -1.55 7.95
N TYR A 74 14.76 -1.99 6.84
CA TYR A 74 15.44 -1.98 5.55
C TYR A 74 15.53 -0.55 5.00
N GLY A 75 16.49 -0.33 4.10
CA GLY A 75 16.65 0.95 3.39
C GLY A 75 15.63 1.09 2.26
N ASP A 76 15.10 2.29 2.11
CA ASP A 76 14.25 2.67 0.97
C ASP A 76 15.06 2.66 -0.34
N SER A 77 14.59 1.92 -1.34
CA SER A 77 15.29 1.73 -2.62
C SER A 77 15.16 2.92 -3.57
N GLY A 78 14.27 3.87 -3.25
CA GLY A 78 13.99 5.05 -4.06
C GLY A 78 13.01 4.81 -5.21
N LEU A 79 12.55 5.91 -5.80
CA LEU A 79 11.43 5.96 -6.76
C LEU A 79 11.73 5.49 -8.19
N SER A 80 12.99 5.26 -8.55
CA SER A 80 13.30 4.79 -9.90
C SER A 80 12.78 3.37 -10.09
N PRO A 81 12.09 3.05 -11.21
CA PRO A 81 11.73 1.67 -11.57
C PRO A 81 12.94 0.73 -11.67
N LYS A 82 14.14 1.30 -11.74
CA LYS A 82 15.42 0.60 -11.68
C LYS A 82 16.11 0.77 -10.32
N GLY A 83 15.41 1.32 -9.32
CA GLY A 83 15.92 1.49 -7.96
C GLY A 83 16.96 2.60 -7.78
N GLY A 84 16.96 3.65 -8.60
CA GLY A 84 18.06 4.63 -8.66
C GLY A 84 19.30 4.06 -9.36
N SER A 85 20.41 4.80 -9.40
CA SER A 85 21.71 4.20 -9.75
C SER A 85 22.12 3.26 -8.61
N ALA A 86 22.80 2.16 -8.93
CA ALA A 86 23.29 1.21 -7.91
C ALA A 86 24.21 1.91 -6.89
N GLU A 87 24.87 2.99 -7.30
CA GLU A 87 25.78 3.81 -6.47
C GLU A 87 25.04 4.68 -5.44
N GLU A 88 23.72 4.91 -5.63
CA GLU A 88 22.91 5.77 -4.74
C GLU A 88 22.04 4.96 -3.76
N ARG A 89 21.94 3.65 -3.93
CA ARG A 89 21.12 2.81 -3.06
C ARG A 89 21.83 2.52 -1.73
N PRO A 90 21.07 2.43 -0.61
CA PRO A 90 21.65 1.96 0.65
C PRO A 90 22.05 0.49 0.54
N ASP A 91 23.12 0.08 1.25
CA ASP A 91 23.62 -1.30 1.25
C ASP A 91 22.54 -2.32 1.70
N ASN A 92 21.59 -1.89 2.52
CA ASN A 92 20.47 -2.69 3.00
C ASN A 92 19.14 -2.39 2.28
N ALA A 93 19.18 -1.93 1.02
CA ALA A 93 17.99 -1.62 0.25
C ALA A 93 17.00 -2.79 0.22
N PHE A 94 15.72 -2.51 0.48
CA PHE A 94 14.71 -3.54 0.62
C PHE A 94 14.52 -4.38 -0.65
N MET A 95 14.61 -3.75 -1.83
CA MET A 95 14.51 -4.47 -3.10
C MET A 95 15.58 -5.56 -3.30
N ASP A 96 16.76 -5.37 -2.68
CA ASP A 96 17.91 -6.27 -2.78
C ASP A 96 18.00 -7.25 -1.57
N ALA A 97 17.10 -7.12 -0.58
CA ALA A 97 17.10 -7.95 0.61
C ALA A 97 16.85 -9.43 0.27
N ASP A 98 17.54 -10.32 1.01
CA ASP A 98 17.25 -11.76 0.93
C ASP A 98 15.81 -12.04 1.36
N ILE A 99 15.06 -12.70 0.47
CA ILE A 99 13.63 -12.96 0.67
C ILE A 99 13.39 -13.84 1.90
N GLU A 100 14.21 -14.85 2.13
CA GLU A 100 14.05 -15.78 3.25
C GLU A 100 14.34 -15.09 4.60
N GLU A 101 15.36 -14.25 4.67
CA GLU A 101 15.67 -13.48 5.88
C GLU A 101 14.56 -12.46 6.20
N ALA A 102 14.16 -11.66 5.22
CA ALA A 102 13.08 -10.69 5.38
C ALA A 102 11.74 -11.37 5.71
N ALA A 103 11.44 -12.50 5.07
CA ALA A 103 10.23 -13.27 5.34
C ALA A 103 10.23 -13.86 6.74
N LYS A 104 11.35 -14.35 7.25
CA LYS A 104 11.46 -14.83 8.64
C LYS A 104 11.22 -13.71 9.65
N ALA A 105 11.75 -12.50 9.41
CA ALA A 105 11.51 -11.36 10.28
C ALA A 105 10.02 -11.00 10.34
N LEU A 106 9.34 -10.93 9.18
CA LEU A 106 7.90 -10.67 9.12
C LEU A 106 7.08 -11.82 9.70
N ALA A 107 7.48 -13.09 9.45
CA ALA A 107 6.81 -14.27 9.97
C ALA A 107 6.85 -14.34 11.49
N ALA A 108 7.93 -13.90 12.13
CA ALA A 108 8.02 -13.82 13.57
C ALA A 108 6.93 -12.90 14.15
N ILE A 109 6.69 -11.74 13.52
CA ILE A 109 5.62 -10.81 13.94
C ILE A 109 4.24 -11.44 13.68
N LEU A 110 4.05 -12.11 12.50
CA LEU A 110 2.80 -12.81 12.21
C LEU A 110 2.46 -13.88 13.25
N GLN A 111 3.46 -14.65 13.67
CA GLN A 111 3.31 -15.72 14.68
C GLN A 111 3.06 -15.14 16.07
N GLU A 112 3.80 -14.11 16.49
CA GLU A 112 3.60 -13.40 17.76
C GLU A 112 2.17 -12.87 17.88
N GLU A 113 1.69 -12.22 16.82
CA GLU A 113 0.35 -11.65 16.74
C GLU A 113 -0.75 -12.70 16.41
N ARG A 114 -0.37 -13.93 16.09
CA ARG A 114 -1.27 -15.00 15.60
C ARG A 114 -2.18 -14.47 14.50
N ALA A 115 -1.58 -13.87 13.49
CA ALA A 115 -2.31 -13.15 12.45
C ALA A 115 -3.08 -14.10 11.53
N ASP A 116 -4.41 -14.02 11.52
CA ASP A 116 -5.29 -14.79 10.64
C ASP A 116 -5.22 -14.32 9.18
N LEU A 117 -4.86 -13.04 9.00
CA LEU A 117 -4.83 -12.36 7.71
C LEU A 117 -3.58 -11.51 7.56
N LEU A 118 -2.95 -11.59 6.39
CA LEU A 118 -1.89 -10.69 5.93
C LEU A 118 -2.32 -10.00 4.64
N ALA A 119 -2.36 -8.66 4.64
CA ALA A 119 -2.51 -7.85 3.43
C ALA A 119 -1.13 -7.37 2.95
N ILE A 120 -0.88 -7.56 1.65
CA ILE A 120 0.35 -7.19 0.92
C ILE A 120 -0.03 -6.52 -0.40
N TYR A 121 0.93 -6.22 -1.29
CA TYR A 121 0.61 -5.76 -2.65
C TYR A 121 0.42 -6.93 -3.63
N ASP A 122 -0.18 -6.60 -4.80
CA ASP A 122 -0.22 -7.50 -5.94
C ASP A 122 1.19 -7.78 -6.51
N PRO A 123 1.36 -8.80 -7.39
CA PRO A 123 2.69 -9.18 -7.91
C PRO A 123 3.40 -8.08 -8.68
N ALA A 124 2.66 -7.12 -9.25
CA ALA A 124 3.22 -5.99 -9.96
C ALA A 124 3.75 -4.89 -9.00
N GLY A 125 3.47 -5.01 -7.69
CA GLY A 125 3.77 -3.96 -6.72
C GLY A 125 2.98 -2.67 -7.00
N GLY A 126 1.72 -2.83 -7.41
CA GLY A 126 0.88 -1.73 -7.83
C GLY A 126 1.38 -1.09 -9.12
N TYR A 127 2.01 0.07 -9.02
CA TYR A 127 2.59 0.79 -10.17
C TYR A 127 4.03 0.37 -10.54
N GLY A 128 4.54 -0.68 -9.93
CA GLY A 128 5.84 -1.27 -10.28
C GLY A 128 7.03 -0.78 -9.45
N HIS A 129 6.81 -0.19 -8.27
CA HIS A 129 7.89 0.17 -7.37
C HIS A 129 8.66 -1.10 -6.92
N PRO A 130 10.00 -1.14 -7.00
CA PRO A 130 10.78 -2.33 -6.63
C PRO A 130 10.49 -2.85 -5.22
N ASP A 131 10.38 -1.96 -4.24
CA ASP A 131 10.07 -2.31 -2.85
C ASP A 131 8.66 -2.87 -2.70
N HIS A 132 7.68 -2.40 -3.50
CA HIS A 132 6.33 -2.98 -3.49
C HIS A 132 6.32 -4.40 -4.06
N VAL A 133 7.10 -4.66 -5.12
CA VAL A 133 7.30 -6.02 -5.65
C VAL A 133 7.94 -6.90 -4.58
N GLN A 134 8.89 -6.37 -3.84
CA GLN A 134 9.56 -7.10 -2.76
C GLN A 134 8.60 -7.38 -1.58
N VAL A 135 7.72 -6.43 -1.21
CA VAL A 135 6.64 -6.68 -0.23
C VAL A 135 5.77 -7.88 -0.64
N HIS A 136 5.41 -7.99 -1.93
CA HIS A 136 4.66 -9.14 -2.43
C HIS A 136 5.43 -10.45 -2.19
N ARG A 137 6.70 -10.51 -2.58
CA ARG A 137 7.54 -11.72 -2.47
C ARG A 137 7.76 -12.12 -1.02
N VAL A 138 8.23 -11.17 -0.22
CA VAL A 138 8.51 -11.36 1.21
C VAL A 138 7.23 -11.72 1.98
N GLY A 139 6.14 -10.99 1.74
CA GLY A 139 4.89 -11.20 2.45
C GLY A 139 4.26 -12.56 2.15
N ARG A 140 4.28 -13.01 0.88
CA ARG A 140 3.81 -14.36 0.54
C ARG A 140 4.63 -15.43 1.26
N ARG A 141 5.95 -15.30 1.23
CA ARG A 141 6.85 -16.25 1.88
C ARG A 141 6.69 -16.23 3.41
N ALA A 142 6.52 -15.06 4.00
CA ALA A 142 6.26 -14.91 5.44
C ALA A 142 4.94 -15.57 5.86
N ALA A 143 3.89 -15.43 5.07
CA ALA A 143 2.60 -16.08 5.33
C ALA A 143 2.73 -17.62 5.30
N GLU A 144 3.50 -18.17 4.35
CA GLU A 144 3.80 -19.61 4.29
C GLU A 144 4.54 -20.09 5.55
N ILE A 145 5.59 -19.38 5.97
CA ILE A 145 6.38 -19.71 7.18
C ILE A 145 5.51 -19.62 8.43
N ALA A 146 4.66 -18.60 8.54
CA ALA A 146 3.81 -18.38 9.72
C ALA A 146 2.55 -19.25 9.73
N GLY A 147 2.15 -19.84 8.60
CA GLY A 147 0.89 -20.56 8.46
C GLY A 147 -0.33 -19.62 8.43
N THR A 148 -0.17 -18.36 8.01
CA THR A 148 -1.26 -17.39 7.93
C THR A 148 -2.25 -17.78 6.82
N GLY A 149 -3.50 -18.05 7.21
CA GLY A 149 -4.49 -18.68 6.32
C GLY A 149 -5.05 -17.77 5.23
N ILE A 150 -5.06 -16.46 5.43
CA ILE A 150 -5.62 -15.49 4.47
C ILE A 150 -4.54 -14.51 4.02
N VAL A 151 -4.20 -14.53 2.72
CA VAL A 151 -3.33 -13.54 2.11
C VAL A 151 -4.13 -12.71 1.11
N LEU A 152 -4.22 -11.42 1.34
CA LEU A 152 -4.89 -10.45 0.47
C LEU A 152 -3.88 -9.57 -0.25
N GLU A 153 -3.90 -9.58 -1.56
CA GLU A 153 -3.08 -8.73 -2.41
C GLU A 153 -3.86 -7.43 -2.69
N ALA A 154 -3.50 -6.34 -2.02
CA ALA A 154 -4.08 -5.03 -2.23
C ALA A 154 -3.73 -4.50 -3.62
N THR A 155 -4.71 -3.97 -4.32
CA THR A 155 -4.57 -3.49 -5.69
C THR A 155 -5.57 -2.38 -6.01
N VAL A 156 -5.51 -1.84 -7.22
CA VAL A 156 -6.52 -0.97 -7.82
C VAL A 156 -7.16 -1.70 -8.99
N ASN A 157 -8.46 -1.53 -9.21
CA ASN A 157 -9.07 -2.06 -10.43
C ASN A 157 -8.52 -1.30 -11.64
N ARG A 158 -7.66 -1.98 -12.41
CA ARG A 158 -6.99 -1.42 -13.58
C ARG A 158 -7.94 -0.99 -14.68
N ASP A 159 -9.02 -1.74 -14.91
CA ASP A 159 -9.86 -1.55 -16.08
C ASP A 159 -10.53 -0.17 -16.13
N PRO A 160 -11.25 0.30 -15.09
CA PRO A 160 -11.79 1.66 -15.08
C PRO A 160 -10.70 2.73 -15.04
N LEU A 161 -9.57 2.48 -14.37
CA LEU A 161 -8.45 3.42 -14.32
C LEU A 161 -7.88 3.68 -15.72
N VAL A 162 -7.54 2.63 -16.46
CA VAL A 162 -6.98 2.75 -17.82
C VAL A 162 -7.99 3.39 -18.79
N ARG A 163 -9.29 3.03 -18.67
CA ARG A 163 -10.35 3.67 -19.49
C ARG A 163 -10.43 5.16 -19.23
N LEU A 164 -10.39 5.57 -17.94
CA LEU A 164 -10.43 6.99 -17.57
C LEU A 164 -9.19 7.73 -18.06
N LEU A 165 -7.99 7.16 -17.88
CA LEU A 165 -6.74 7.75 -18.35
C LEU A 165 -6.72 7.91 -19.88
N ARG A 166 -7.13 6.88 -20.63
CA ARG A 166 -7.26 6.95 -22.10
C ARG A 166 -8.28 8.00 -22.55
N LEU A 167 -9.38 8.17 -21.80
CA LEU A 167 -10.33 9.24 -22.11
C LEU A 167 -9.73 10.61 -21.82
N ALA A 168 -9.03 10.74 -20.70
CA ALA A 168 -8.41 12.00 -20.28
C ALA A 168 -7.34 12.49 -21.29
N THR A 169 -6.59 11.59 -21.95
CA THR A 169 -5.60 11.96 -22.96
C THR A 169 -6.20 12.68 -24.18
N ARG A 170 -7.53 12.59 -24.38
CA ARG A 170 -8.22 13.32 -25.47
C ARG A 170 -8.42 14.79 -25.16
N PHE A 171 -8.44 15.17 -23.87
CA PHE A 171 -8.76 16.51 -23.40
C PHE A 171 -7.63 17.18 -22.65
N TYR A 172 -6.66 16.39 -22.16
CA TYR A 172 -5.54 16.85 -21.34
C TYR A 172 -4.23 16.25 -21.83
N ARG A 173 -3.22 17.10 -21.98
CA ARG A 173 -1.84 16.68 -22.26
C ARG A 173 -1.14 16.44 -20.93
N PHE A 174 -0.89 15.18 -20.62
CA PHE A 174 -0.08 14.80 -19.48
C PHE A 174 1.38 15.23 -19.69
N PRO A 175 2.13 15.46 -18.59
CA PRO A 175 3.57 15.67 -18.67
C PRO A 175 4.27 14.50 -19.39
N PRO A 176 5.41 14.75 -20.08
CA PRO A 176 6.12 13.73 -20.88
C PRO A 176 6.51 12.48 -20.07
N GLU A 177 6.73 12.64 -18.76
CA GLU A 177 7.11 11.59 -17.82
C GLU A 177 5.93 10.66 -17.46
N PHE A 178 4.70 11.12 -17.73
CA PHE A 178 3.48 10.36 -17.45
C PHE A 178 3.09 9.51 -18.65
N ASP A 179 3.49 8.23 -18.64
CA ASP A 179 3.08 7.28 -19.68
C ASP A 179 1.86 6.47 -19.23
N VAL A 180 0.70 6.69 -19.87
CA VAL A 180 -0.54 5.93 -19.62
C VAL A 180 -0.33 4.42 -19.83
N ARG A 181 0.59 4.01 -20.73
CA ARG A 181 0.89 2.58 -20.98
C ARG A 181 1.48 1.88 -19.78
N THR A 182 2.18 2.59 -18.89
CA THR A 182 2.67 2.02 -17.63
C THR A 182 1.52 1.46 -16.80
N PHE A 183 0.34 2.10 -16.85
CA PHE A 183 -0.85 1.67 -16.13
C PHE A 183 -1.55 0.46 -16.77
N GLU A 184 -1.22 0.09 -18.01
CA GLU A 184 -1.77 -1.11 -18.66
C GLU A 184 -1.20 -2.41 -18.10
N SER A 185 -0.01 -2.36 -17.50
CA SER A 185 0.62 -3.49 -16.80
C SER A 185 0.59 -3.35 -15.27
N ALA A 186 0.29 -2.15 -14.76
CA ALA A 186 0.17 -1.87 -13.33
C ALA A 186 -1.12 -2.46 -12.77
N TYR A 187 -1.12 -2.76 -11.49
CA TYR A 187 -2.29 -3.24 -10.75
C TYR A 187 -2.95 -4.51 -11.33
N SER A 188 -4.10 -4.90 -10.80
CA SER A 188 -4.80 -6.12 -11.22
C SER A 188 -5.99 -5.83 -12.13
N PRO A 189 -6.25 -6.66 -13.16
CA PRO A 189 -7.46 -6.55 -13.97
C PRO A 189 -8.70 -6.89 -13.14
N GLY A 190 -9.84 -6.31 -13.49
CA GLY A 190 -11.08 -6.47 -12.73
C GLY A 190 -11.55 -7.92 -12.59
N GLU A 191 -11.22 -8.79 -13.55
CA GLU A 191 -11.52 -10.22 -13.51
C GLU A 191 -10.75 -10.97 -12.40
N ALA A 192 -9.53 -10.54 -12.08
CA ALA A 192 -8.69 -11.14 -11.04
C ALA A 192 -9.11 -10.71 -9.62
N ILE A 193 -9.85 -9.60 -9.48
CA ILE A 193 -10.24 -9.06 -8.17
C ILE A 193 -11.27 -9.96 -7.52
N THR A 194 -10.93 -10.49 -6.34
CA THR A 194 -11.82 -11.35 -5.55
C THR A 194 -12.58 -10.60 -4.47
N HIS A 195 -12.01 -9.51 -3.95
CA HIS A 195 -12.64 -8.73 -2.88
C HIS A 195 -12.85 -7.27 -3.30
N ARG A 196 -14.07 -6.79 -3.05
CA ARG A 196 -14.46 -5.39 -3.22
C ARG A 196 -15.00 -4.86 -1.91
N VAL A 197 -14.11 -4.34 -1.08
CA VAL A 197 -14.43 -3.88 0.27
C VAL A 197 -14.99 -2.47 0.23
N ASN A 198 -16.22 -2.29 0.74
CA ASN A 198 -16.85 -0.98 0.81
C ASN A 198 -16.44 -0.26 2.09
N VAL A 199 -15.53 0.69 1.95
CA VAL A 199 -14.98 1.47 3.07
C VAL A 199 -15.52 2.90 3.16
N ARG A 200 -16.65 3.21 2.49
CA ARG A 200 -17.25 4.56 2.46
C ARG A 200 -17.54 5.12 3.85
N ARG A 201 -17.90 4.28 4.81
CA ARG A 201 -18.14 4.70 6.21
C ARG A 201 -16.86 5.18 6.89
N TYR A 202 -15.71 4.68 6.44
CA TYR A 202 -14.38 4.96 6.98
C TYR A 202 -13.58 5.96 6.16
N ALA A 203 -14.17 6.53 5.10
CA ALA A 203 -13.51 7.49 4.21
C ALA A 203 -12.95 8.73 4.95
N ARG A 204 -13.59 9.14 6.05
CA ARG A 204 -13.07 10.24 6.91
C ARG A 204 -11.79 9.83 7.62
N ARG A 205 -11.72 8.59 8.17
CA ARG A 205 -10.51 8.07 8.82
C ARG A 205 -9.40 7.88 7.80
N LYS A 206 -9.72 7.29 6.64
CA LYS A 206 -8.78 7.14 5.50
C LYS A 206 -8.17 8.50 5.11
N ARG A 207 -9.00 9.53 4.95
CA ARG A 207 -8.53 10.88 4.61
C ARG A 207 -7.69 11.51 5.74
N ALA A 208 -8.05 11.28 7.00
CA ALA A 208 -7.30 11.78 8.15
C ALA A 208 -5.93 11.08 8.28
N ALA A 209 -5.87 9.76 8.04
CA ALA A 209 -4.62 9.01 7.97
C ALA A 209 -3.71 9.56 6.85
N MET A 210 -4.27 9.79 5.66
CA MET A 210 -3.53 10.42 4.55
C MET A 210 -3.01 11.82 4.91
N SER A 211 -3.80 12.62 5.66
CA SER A 211 -3.39 13.95 6.11
C SER A 211 -2.30 13.93 7.19
N ALA A 212 -2.07 12.80 7.85
CA ALA A 212 -1.01 12.64 8.84
C ALA A 212 0.38 12.62 8.18
N HIS A 213 0.48 12.21 6.92
CA HIS A 213 1.72 12.19 6.13
C HIS A 213 2.03 13.56 5.54
N VAL A 214 2.29 14.54 6.41
CA VAL A 214 2.49 15.95 6.04
C VAL A 214 3.68 16.12 5.10
N SER A 215 4.80 15.43 5.37
CA SER A 215 6.00 15.49 4.56
C SER A 215 5.76 15.04 3.11
N GLN A 216 4.80 14.14 2.89
CA GLN A 216 4.43 13.59 1.59
C GLN A 216 3.26 14.33 0.94
N ALA A 217 2.46 15.07 1.73
CA ALA A 217 1.32 15.84 1.26
C ALA A 217 1.65 17.30 0.97
N SER A 218 2.72 17.85 1.57
CA SER A 218 3.17 19.23 1.41
C SER A 218 4.49 19.27 0.65
N GLY A 219 4.65 20.25 -0.24
CA GLY A 219 5.93 20.62 -0.83
C GLY A 219 6.08 20.41 -2.32
N GLY A 220 6.78 21.38 -2.94
CA GLY A 220 7.26 21.38 -4.32
C GLY A 220 6.23 21.71 -5.40
N ASP A 221 6.75 22.13 -6.56
CA ASP A 221 5.97 22.47 -7.76
C ASP A 221 5.27 21.27 -8.43
N SER A 222 5.50 20.04 -7.93
CA SER A 222 4.84 18.82 -8.44
C SER A 222 3.65 18.45 -7.56
N ASP A 223 2.46 18.32 -8.17
CA ASP A 223 1.26 17.80 -7.52
C ASP A 223 1.49 16.34 -7.08
N ARG A 224 1.86 16.15 -5.81
CA ARG A 224 2.05 14.82 -5.22
C ARG A 224 0.72 14.10 -5.10
N THR A 225 0.72 12.79 -5.29
CA THR A 225 -0.50 11.96 -5.30
C THR A 225 -1.36 12.20 -4.05
N LEU A 226 -0.76 12.23 -2.85
CA LEU A 226 -1.49 12.49 -1.61
C LEU A 226 -2.12 13.88 -1.60
N ALA A 227 -1.36 14.92 -1.98
CA ALA A 227 -1.84 16.29 -2.03
C ALA A 227 -3.04 16.45 -2.97
N VAL A 228 -2.97 15.84 -4.16
CA VAL A 228 -4.07 15.85 -5.14
C VAL A 228 -5.31 15.16 -4.57
N MET A 229 -5.13 13.97 -3.95
CA MET A 229 -6.25 13.23 -3.36
C MET A 229 -6.89 13.98 -2.19
N LEU A 230 -6.11 14.71 -1.39
CA LEU A 230 -6.62 15.54 -0.28
C LEU A 230 -7.36 16.79 -0.75
N LYS A 231 -7.12 17.30 -1.97
CA LYS A 231 -7.88 18.40 -2.57
C LYS A 231 -9.30 17.99 -3.03
N VAL A 232 -9.55 16.67 -3.20
CA VAL A 232 -10.86 16.18 -3.65
C VAL A 232 -11.96 16.48 -2.63
N PRO A 233 -13.10 17.10 -3.03
CA PRO A 233 -14.21 17.37 -2.12
C PRO A 233 -14.74 16.11 -1.43
N GLY A 234 -15.09 16.22 -0.15
CA GLY A 234 -15.43 15.06 0.71
C GLY A 234 -16.46 14.08 0.13
N PRO A 235 -17.60 14.53 -0.44
CA PRO A 235 -18.55 13.62 -1.08
C PRO A 235 -17.95 12.86 -2.27
N LEU A 236 -17.16 13.54 -3.13
CA LEU A 236 -16.49 12.93 -4.28
C LEU A 236 -15.35 12.00 -3.81
N TYR A 237 -14.57 12.40 -2.79
CA TYR A 237 -13.56 11.55 -2.16
C TYR A 237 -14.17 10.24 -1.69
N ARG A 238 -15.30 10.29 -1.00
CA ARG A 238 -16.02 9.11 -0.52
C ARG A 238 -16.51 8.21 -1.66
N LEU A 239 -16.89 8.79 -2.79
CA LEU A 239 -17.30 8.03 -3.98
C LEU A 239 -16.12 7.34 -4.65
N VAL A 240 -15.04 8.08 -4.88
CA VAL A 240 -13.86 7.61 -5.64
C VAL A 240 -13.01 6.65 -4.80
N PHE A 241 -12.70 7.02 -3.55
CA PHE A 241 -11.79 6.27 -2.67
C PHE A 241 -12.51 5.41 -1.62
N GLY A 242 -13.83 5.28 -1.72
CA GLY A 242 -14.67 4.53 -0.79
C GLY A 242 -14.76 3.03 -1.08
N THR A 243 -13.91 2.51 -1.96
CA THR A 243 -13.81 1.07 -2.25
C THR A 243 -12.34 0.69 -2.31
N GLU A 244 -11.98 -0.40 -1.66
CA GLU A 244 -10.65 -1.01 -1.72
C GLU A 244 -10.77 -2.41 -2.30
N TRP A 245 -9.79 -2.79 -3.12
CA TRP A 245 -9.83 -4.03 -3.88
C TRP A 245 -8.66 -4.93 -3.51
N TYR A 246 -8.95 -6.25 -3.46
CA TYR A 246 -7.94 -7.25 -3.16
C TYR A 246 -8.10 -8.46 -4.06
N VAL A 247 -6.98 -9.15 -4.29
CA VAL A 247 -6.93 -10.46 -4.91
C VAL A 247 -6.54 -11.48 -3.83
N ARG A 248 -7.27 -12.56 -3.73
CA ARG A 248 -6.96 -13.73 -2.91
C ARG A 248 -6.81 -14.94 -3.82
N ARG A 249 -5.58 -15.45 -3.92
CA ARG A 249 -5.17 -16.42 -4.94
C ARG A 249 -5.70 -17.83 -4.75
N ASP A 250 -6.03 -18.22 -3.53
CA ASP A 250 -6.59 -19.54 -3.20
C ASP A 250 -8.09 -19.67 -3.52
N LEU A 251 -8.73 -18.59 -3.95
CA LEU A 251 -10.12 -18.60 -4.35
C LEU A 251 -10.29 -18.94 -5.84
N PRO A 252 -11.41 -19.58 -6.23
CA PRO A 252 -11.68 -19.91 -7.61
C PRO A 252 -11.88 -18.64 -8.47
N PRO A 253 -11.61 -18.73 -9.79
CA PRO A 253 -11.91 -17.64 -10.71
C PRO A 253 -13.37 -17.19 -10.62
N GLY A 254 -13.56 -15.87 -10.59
CA GLY A 254 -14.91 -15.29 -10.48
C GLY A 254 -15.44 -15.13 -9.06
N ALA A 255 -14.70 -15.55 -8.03
CA ALA A 255 -15.07 -15.25 -6.64
C ALA A 255 -15.27 -13.74 -6.43
N ARG A 256 -16.34 -13.37 -5.71
CA ARG A 256 -16.67 -11.95 -5.43
C ARG A 256 -17.14 -11.81 -4.00
N LEU A 257 -16.22 -11.34 -3.15
CA LEU A 257 -16.42 -11.16 -1.72
C LEU A 257 -16.41 -9.66 -1.37
N ARG A 258 -17.02 -9.32 -0.23
CA ARG A 258 -17.19 -7.94 0.21
C ARG A 258 -16.47 -7.60 1.51
N HIS A 259 -16.01 -8.63 2.22
CA HIS A 259 -15.33 -8.49 3.49
C HIS A 259 -14.05 -9.35 3.52
N PRO A 260 -12.93 -8.90 4.11
CA PRO A 260 -11.65 -9.62 4.18
C PRO A 260 -11.75 -11.05 4.76
N PHE A 261 -12.63 -11.24 5.73
CA PHE A 261 -12.87 -12.53 6.39
C PHE A 261 -14.09 -13.29 5.85
N GLU A 262 -14.71 -12.80 4.78
CA GLU A 262 -15.83 -13.52 4.15
C GLU A 262 -15.32 -14.83 3.55
N ARG A 263 -16.07 -15.93 3.82
CA ARG A 263 -15.76 -17.25 3.29
C ARG A 263 -16.44 -17.42 1.94
N TRP A 264 -15.73 -18.01 1.01
CA TRP A 264 -16.34 -18.47 -0.23
C TRP A 264 -17.19 -19.72 0.07
N PRO A 265 -18.44 -19.80 -0.40
CA PRO A 265 -19.23 -21.03 -0.26
C PRO A 265 -18.54 -22.21 -0.94
N GLU A 266 -18.47 -23.35 -0.26
CA GLU A 266 -17.96 -24.60 -0.80
C GLU A 266 -18.90 -25.17 -1.86
#